data_1b8e3650eff9e8ce1debf19df4b0d7a6
#
_entry.id   1b8e3650eff9e8ce1debf19df4b0d7a6
#
_cell.length_a   1.000
_cell.length_b   1.000
_cell.length_c   1.000
_cell.angle_alpha   90.00
_cell.angle_beta   90.00
_cell.angle_gamma   90.00
#
_symmetry.space_group_name_H-M   'P 1'
#
loop_
_entity.id
_entity.type
_entity.pdbx_description
1 polymer ?
#
loop_
_entity_poly.entity_id
_entity_poly.type
_entity_poly.pdbx_seq_one_letter_code
_entity_poly.pdbx_strand_id
1 'polypeptide(L)'
;MAIKCVLVDVDNVLITEIEEVMGEPGEPDCRFINPYRFIDLDNMTPWIKATNQKEFMLRSEDILTIADPTEEVIEKYKELTS
;
A
#
# COMPACT_ATOMS: atom_id res chain seq x y z
N MET A 1 -13.19 0.29 0.03
CA MET A 1 -11.85 0.59 0.53
C MET A 1 -11.17 1.61 -0.37
N ALA A 2 -10.35 2.46 0.18
CA ALA A 2 -9.71 3.53 -0.56
C ALA A 2 -8.32 3.11 -1.06
N ILE A 3 -8.02 3.46 -2.30
CA ILE A 3 -6.68 3.31 -2.86
C ILE A 3 -5.86 4.52 -2.43
N LYS A 4 -4.74 4.29 -1.79
CA LYS A 4 -3.91 5.36 -1.24
C LYS A 4 -2.45 5.21 -1.67
N CYS A 5 -1.77 6.35 -1.70
CA CYS A 5 -0.33 6.43 -1.87
C CYS A 5 0.27 6.51 -0.47
N VAL A 6 1.13 5.57 -0.12
CA VAL A 6 1.65 5.43 1.23
C VAL A 6 3.16 5.46 1.23
N LEU A 7 3.72 6.29 2.10
CA LEU A 7 5.17 6.34 2.29
C LEU A 7 5.50 5.62 3.59
N VAL A 8 6.19 4.49 3.50
CA VAL A 8 6.62 3.73 4.69
C VAL A 8 8.07 4.01 5.06
N ASP A 9 8.89 4.40 4.08
CA ASP A 9 10.21 4.98 4.30
C ASP A 9 10.57 5.82 3.06
N VAL A 10 11.73 6.48 3.06
CA VAL A 10 12.10 7.41 1.98
C VAL A 10 12.24 6.73 0.61
N ASP A 11 12.50 5.44 0.58
CA ASP A 11 12.72 4.70 -0.67
C ASP A 11 11.51 3.85 -1.09
N ASN A 12 10.48 3.76 -0.25
CA ASN A 12 9.32 2.91 -0.53
C ASN A 12 8.03 3.72 -0.55
N VAL A 13 7.62 4.06 -1.77
CA VAL A 13 6.31 4.61 -2.03
C VAL A 13 5.43 3.46 -2.49
N LEU A 14 4.33 3.24 -1.79
CA LEU A 14 3.40 2.15 -2.10
C LEU A 14 2.07 2.68 -2.59
N ILE A 15 1.47 1.96 -3.52
CA ILE A 15 0.07 2.16 -3.91
C ILE A 15 -0.66 0.93 -3.42
N THR A 16 -1.69 1.13 -2.62
CA THR A 16 -2.40 0.03 -1.97
C THR A 16 -3.80 0.42 -1.56
N GLU A 17 -4.66 -0.57 -1.44
CA GLU A 17 -5.90 -0.38 -0.71
C GLU A 17 -5.56 -0.49 0.77
N ILE A 18 -6.16 0.39 1.59
CA ILE A 18 -5.94 0.40 3.03
C ILE A 18 -7.26 0.21 3.75
N GLU A 19 -7.22 -0.59 4.79
CA GLU A 19 -8.33 -0.78 5.71
C GLU A 19 -7.82 -0.62 7.14
N GLU A 20 -8.52 0.18 7.93
CA GLU A 20 -8.25 0.27 9.35
C GLU A 20 -8.86 -0.94 10.05
N VAL A 21 -8.12 -1.55 10.94
CA VAL A 21 -8.60 -2.68 11.73
C VAL A 21 -8.45 -2.34 13.22
N MET A 22 -9.30 -2.91 14.03
CA MET A 22 -9.22 -2.71 15.48
C MET A 22 -8.11 -3.57 16.05
N GLY A 23 -7.19 -2.92 16.78
CA GLY A 23 -6.11 -3.58 17.47
C GLY A 23 -5.87 -2.93 18.81
N GLU A 24 -5.27 -3.65 19.74
CA GLU A 24 -4.82 -3.10 21.01
C GLU A 24 -3.53 -2.31 20.80
N PRO A 25 -3.15 -1.41 21.72
CA PRO A 25 -1.90 -0.67 21.59
C PRO A 25 -0.71 -1.59 21.35
N GLY A 26 0.08 -1.28 20.32
CA GLY A 26 1.23 -2.09 19.94
C GLY A 26 0.94 -3.21 18.94
N GLU A 27 -0.33 -3.50 18.68
CA GLU A 27 -0.72 -4.48 17.66
C GLU A 27 -0.91 -3.80 16.31
N PRO A 28 -0.80 -4.54 15.20
CA PRO A 28 -1.11 -4.00 13.87
C PRO A 28 -2.55 -3.49 13.81
N ASP A 29 -2.73 -2.29 13.30
CA ASP A 29 -4.04 -1.63 13.19
C ASP A 29 -4.36 -1.18 11.76
N CYS A 30 -3.51 -1.52 10.80
CA CYS A 30 -3.73 -1.25 9.38
C CYS A 30 -3.53 -2.52 8.57
N ARG A 31 -4.38 -2.70 7.56
CA ARG A 31 -4.22 -3.78 6.59
C ARG A 31 -4.03 -3.19 5.21
N PHE A 32 -2.94 -3.58 4.55
CA PHE A 32 -2.67 -3.23 3.16
C PHE A 32 -3.10 -4.41 2.28
N ILE A 33 -3.91 -4.12 1.27
CA ILE A 33 -4.41 -5.11 0.34
C ILE A 33 -3.80 -4.84 -1.03
N ASN A 34 -3.09 -5.84 -1.58
CA ASN A 34 -2.38 -5.74 -2.86
C ASN A 34 -1.43 -4.54 -2.91
N PRO A 35 -0.50 -4.38 -1.97
CA PRO A 35 0.43 -3.25 -2.04
C PRO A 35 1.42 -3.41 -3.19
N TYR A 36 1.54 -2.37 -4.01
CA TYR A 36 2.50 -2.28 -5.10
C TYR A 36 3.51 -1.19 -4.82
N ARG A 37 4.77 -1.47 -5.07
CA ARG A 37 5.81 -0.47 -4.99
C ARG A 37 5.76 0.40 -6.24
N PHE A 38 5.70 1.70 -6.03
CA PHE A 38 5.63 2.67 -7.12
C PHE A 38 7.01 3.30 -7.34
N ILE A 39 7.54 3.16 -8.55
CA ILE A 39 8.72 3.87 -9.01
C ILE A 39 8.28 4.91 -10.03
N ASP A 40 7.56 4.48 -11.06
CA ASP A 40 6.87 5.33 -12.02
C ASP A 40 5.72 4.53 -12.62
N LEU A 41 4.94 5.13 -13.53
CA LEU A 41 3.75 4.47 -14.10
C LEU A 41 4.06 3.17 -14.83
N ASP A 42 5.27 3.02 -15.35
CA ASP A 42 5.69 1.82 -16.06
C ASP A 42 6.42 0.82 -15.16
N ASN A 43 6.72 1.21 -13.94
CA ASN A 43 7.49 0.40 -12.99
C ASN A 43 6.75 0.30 -11.66
N MET A 44 5.63 -0.42 -11.66
CA MET A 44 4.87 -0.77 -10.45
C MET A 44 4.94 -2.28 -10.29
N THR A 45 5.45 -2.73 -9.16
CA THR A 45 5.62 -4.15 -8.87
C THR A 45 5.09 -4.49 -7.48
N PRO A 46 4.70 -5.75 -7.24
CA PRO A 46 4.29 -6.13 -5.89
C PRO A 46 5.34 -5.74 -4.87
N TRP A 47 4.90 -5.21 -3.74
CA TRP A 47 5.81 -4.70 -2.71
C TRP A 47 6.80 -5.76 -2.21
N ILE A 48 6.27 -6.92 -1.85
CA ILE A 48 7.13 -8.01 -1.37
C ILE A 48 7.05 -9.15 -2.39
N LYS A 49 8.07 -9.25 -3.22
CA LYS A 49 8.11 -10.24 -4.31
C LYS A 49 8.37 -11.66 -3.84
N ALA A 50 8.86 -11.83 -2.62
CA ALA A 50 9.23 -13.13 -2.07
C ALA A 50 8.02 -13.97 -1.61
N THR A 51 6.82 -13.43 -1.70
CA THR A 51 5.60 -14.09 -1.24
C THR A 51 4.47 -13.92 -2.25
N ASN A 52 3.53 -14.86 -2.24
CA ASN A 52 2.29 -14.75 -2.99
C ASN A 52 1.16 -14.13 -2.15
N GLN A 53 1.46 -13.77 -0.92
CA GLN A 53 0.51 -13.14 -0.03
C GLN A 53 0.06 -11.78 -0.59
N LYS A 54 -1.22 -11.46 -0.45
CA LYS A 54 -1.81 -10.24 -0.98
C LYS A 54 -2.17 -9.21 0.08
N GLU A 55 -2.25 -9.63 1.33
CA GLU A 55 -2.65 -8.76 2.44
C GLU A 55 -1.60 -8.77 3.51
N PHE A 56 -1.29 -7.58 4.02
CA PHE A 56 -0.23 -7.39 5.01
C PHE A 56 -0.74 -6.52 6.13
N MET A 57 -0.40 -6.89 7.35
CA MET A 57 -0.76 -6.12 8.54
C MET A 57 0.42 -5.22 8.94
N LEU A 58 0.13 -3.96 9.22
CA LEU A 58 1.12 -2.99 9.66
C LEU A 58 0.57 -2.21 10.86
N ARG A 59 1.48 -1.62 11.62
CA ARG A 59 1.10 -0.64 12.64
C ARG A 59 1.08 0.73 11.98
N SER A 60 0.07 1.53 12.31
CA SER A 60 -0.04 2.88 11.77
C SER A 60 1.18 3.76 12.08
N GLU A 61 1.85 3.50 13.20
CA GLU A 61 3.06 4.23 13.58
C GLU A 61 4.27 3.93 12.69
N ASP A 62 4.21 2.88 11.86
CA ASP A 62 5.25 2.56 10.89
C ASP A 62 5.01 3.23 9.53
N ILE A 63 3.94 3.99 9.41
CA ILE A 63 3.59 4.72 8.19
C ILE A 63 4.01 6.18 8.35
N LEU A 64 4.83 6.68 7.44
CA LEU A 64 5.28 8.06 7.49
C LEU A 64 4.21 9.03 7.03
N THR A 65 3.54 8.73 5.92
CA THR A 65 2.47 9.57 5.41
C THR A 65 1.56 8.79 4.45
N ILE A 66 0.34 9.29 4.31
CA ILE A 66 -0.66 8.76 3.40
C ILE A 66 -1.17 9.92 2.56
N ALA A 67 -1.23 9.72 1.25
CA ALA A 67 -1.71 10.74 0.32
C ALA A 67 -2.64 10.11 -0.71
N ASP A 68 -3.39 10.95 -1.40
CA ASP A 68 -4.25 10.48 -2.49
C ASP A 68 -3.43 10.37 -3.77
N PRO A 69 -3.44 9.21 -4.44
CA PRO A 69 -2.73 9.06 -5.71
C PRO A 69 -3.45 9.82 -6.83
N THR A 70 -2.72 10.10 -7.90
CA THR A 70 -3.33 10.70 -9.10
C THR A 70 -4.26 9.69 -9.77
N GLU A 71 -5.16 10.19 -10.63
CA GLU A 71 -6.07 9.32 -11.36
C GLU A 71 -5.34 8.31 -12.25
N GLU A 72 -4.25 8.73 -12.88
CA GLU A 72 -3.42 7.85 -13.71
C GLU A 72 -2.84 6.68 -12.91
N VAL A 73 -2.39 6.96 -11.70
CA VAL A 73 -1.85 5.94 -10.80
C VAL A 73 -2.96 4.98 -10.37
N ILE A 74 -4.13 5.51 -10.03
CA ILE A 74 -5.29 4.69 -9.64
C ILE A 74 -5.68 3.75 -10.77
N GLU A 75 -5.78 4.24 -12.00
CA GLU A 75 -6.13 3.43 -13.16
C GLU A 75 -5.11 2.33 -13.40
N LYS A 76 -3.81 2.66 -13.32
CA LYS A 76 -2.75 1.68 -13.50
C LYS A 76 -2.79 0.60 -12.42
N TYR A 77 -2.99 1.01 -11.18
CA TYR A 77 -3.12 0.08 -10.05
C TYR A 77 -4.30 -0.89 -10.26
N LYS A 78 -5.44 -0.37 -10.70
CA LYS A 78 -6.62 -1.21 -10.96
C LYS A 78 -6.36 -2.22 -12.08
N GLU A 79 -5.65 -1.83 -13.12
CA GLU A 79 -5.26 -2.75 -14.20
C GLU A 79 -4.39 -3.88 -13.66
N LEU A 80 -3.42 -3.55 -12.80
CA LEU A 80 -2.47 -4.53 -12.27
C LEU A 80 -3.10 -5.48 -11.26
N THR A 81 -4.17 -5.07 -10.60
CA THR A 81 -4.82 -5.85 -9.54
C THR A 81 -6.14 -6.49 -9.97
N SER A 82 -6.56 -6.26 -11.19
CA SER A 82 -7.81 -6.84 -11.71
C SER A 82 -7.64 -8.26 -12.22
#